data_502bef7996511b5d78570a6b13cef85a
#
_entry.id   502bef7996511b5d78570a6b13cef85a
#
_cell.length_a   1.000
_cell.length_b   1.000
_cell.length_c   1.000
_cell.angle_alpha   90.00
_cell.angle_beta   90.00
_cell.angle_gamma   90.00
#
_symmetry.space_group_name_H-M   'P 1'
#
loop_
_entity.id
_entity.type
_entity.pdbx_description
1 polymer ?
#
loop_
_entity_poly.entity_id
_entity_poly.type
_entity_poly.pdbx_seq_one_letter_code
_entity_poly.pdbx_strand_id
1 'polypeptide(L)'
;SDFIKNDDFYWNAGIFIAQARTIVDSVNKYAKKIALHCDKTFDKVKINKTTGEYKFSGDLFSKIPSRSIDYAVMEKEKNIYLYPFDGQWNDIGSWDSIAEIYKDKPSDNKVVQVDSNHNFIRTKTRTIATIGVENLIIVDSDNATLISKKDHSEKVKEVVNQLIKKRFTEGKEHSFEY
;
A
#
# COMPACT_ATOMS: atom_id res chain seq x y z
N SER A 1 -16.30 -11.49 9.26
CA SER A 1 -15.90 -12.37 10.38
C SER A 1 -16.82 -12.09 11.56
N ASP A 2 -17.13 -13.09 12.37
CA ASP A 2 -18.09 -12.98 13.49
C ASP A 2 -17.58 -12.06 14.60
N PHE A 3 -16.29 -11.77 14.65
CA PHE A 3 -15.70 -10.85 15.62
C PHE A 3 -16.22 -9.40 15.51
N ILE A 4 -16.52 -8.92 14.31
CA ILE A 4 -17.00 -7.53 14.09
C ILE A 4 -18.47 -7.35 14.52
N LYS A 5 -19.19 -8.43 14.76
CA LYS A 5 -20.58 -8.39 15.24
C LYS A 5 -20.69 -8.22 16.75
N ASN A 6 -19.59 -8.27 17.46
CA ASN A 6 -19.52 -8.08 18.90
C ASN A 6 -18.96 -6.68 19.19
N ASP A 7 -19.68 -5.90 19.98
CA ASP A 7 -19.33 -4.50 20.33
C ASP A 7 -18.00 -4.37 21.08
N ASP A 8 -17.40 -5.47 21.51
CA ASP A 8 -16.09 -5.50 22.17
C ASP A 8 -14.90 -5.50 21.20
N PHE A 9 -15.14 -5.60 19.89
CA PHE A 9 -14.09 -5.67 18.89
C PHE A 9 -14.16 -4.51 17.89
N TYR A 10 -12.99 -3.96 17.59
CA TYR A 10 -12.84 -2.90 16.60
C TYR A 10 -11.89 -3.33 15.49
N TRP A 11 -12.13 -2.84 14.29
CA TRP A 11 -11.19 -3.03 13.18
C TRP A 11 -9.94 -2.17 13.40
N ASN A 12 -8.76 -2.78 13.40
CA ASN A 12 -7.50 -2.04 13.47
C ASN A 12 -7.21 -1.36 12.13
N ALA A 13 -7.26 -0.04 12.10
CA ALA A 13 -6.93 0.77 10.93
C ALA A 13 -5.42 0.84 10.63
N GLY A 14 -4.57 0.29 11.50
CA GLY A 14 -3.12 0.37 11.36
C GLY A 14 -2.55 1.78 11.56
N ILE A 15 -3.31 2.68 12.19
CA ILE A 15 -2.89 4.06 12.47
C ILE A 15 -2.52 4.15 13.95
N PHE A 16 -1.26 4.53 14.21
CA PHE A 16 -0.73 4.68 15.55
C PHE A 16 -0.28 6.12 15.80
N ILE A 17 -0.70 6.69 16.92
CA ILE A 17 -0.32 8.04 17.34
C ILE A 17 0.39 7.91 18.69
N ALA A 18 1.64 8.33 18.73
CA ALA A 18 2.43 8.29 19.96
C ALA A 18 3.57 9.33 19.92
N GLN A 19 4.14 9.63 21.07
CA GLN A 19 5.41 10.36 21.09
C GLN A 19 6.52 9.49 20.50
N ALA A 20 7.44 10.09 19.75
CA ALA A 20 8.55 9.37 19.11
C ALA A 20 9.37 8.54 20.13
N ARG A 21 9.62 9.10 21.32
CA ARG A 21 10.31 8.38 22.40
C ARG A 21 9.58 7.10 22.80
N THR A 22 8.27 7.15 22.97
CA THR A 22 7.45 5.98 23.34
C THR A 22 7.60 4.85 22.32
N ILE A 23 7.57 5.19 21.03
CA ILE A 23 7.78 4.19 19.97
C ILE A 23 9.20 3.59 20.06
N VAL A 24 10.21 4.43 20.19
CA VAL A 24 11.62 3.97 20.30
C VAL A 24 11.81 3.06 21.51
N ASP A 25 11.29 3.45 22.67
CA ASP A 25 11.39 2.67 23.90
C ASP A 25 10.67 1.32 23.77
N SER A 26 9.48 1.29 23.15
CA SER A 26 8.74 0.06 22.91
C SER A 26 9.46 -0.86 21.91
N VAL A 27 10.03 -0.31 20.83
CA VAL A 27 10.84 -1.09 19.87
C VAL A 27 12.08 -1.67 20.57
N ASN A 28 12.78 -0.89 21.40
CA ASN A 28 13.92 -1.36 22.19
C ASN A 28 13.53 -2.48 23.16
N LYS A 29 12.35 -2.38 23.76
CA LYS A 29 11.84 -3.36 24.72
C LYS A 29 11.42 -4.68 24.07
N TYR A 30 10.64 -4.61 23.00
CA TYR A 30 9.96 -5.77 22.42
C TYR A 30 10.59 -6.32 21.14
N ALA A 31 11.40 -5.51 20.44
CA ALA A 31 12.00 -5.82 19.14
C ALA A 31 13.49 -5.50 19.08
N LYS A 32 14.25 -5.87 20.10
CA LYS A 32 15.68 -5.54 20.30
C LYS A 32 16.56 -5.74 19.06
N LYS A 33 16.34 -6.82 18.30
CA LYS A 33 17.12 -7.06 17.08
C LYS A 33 16.82 -6.01 16.00
N ILE A 34 15.57 -5.59 15.87
CA ILE A 34 15.19 -4.52 14.93
C ILE A 34 15.85 -3.23 15.38
N ALA A 35 15.70 -2.83 16.67
CA ALA A 35 16.31 -1.63 17.23
C ALA A 35 17.82 -1.58 16.95
N LEU A 36 18.56 -2.64 17.31
CA LEU A 36 20.01 -2.72 17.12
C LEU A 36 20.43 -2.53 15.65
N HIS A 37 19.69 -3.13 14.70
CA HIS A 37 20.03 -2.97 13.28
C HIS A 37 19.62 -1.61 12.73
N CYS A 38 18.51 -1.02 13.23
CA CYS A 38 18.14 0.35 12.91
C CYS A 38 19.22 1.34 13.35
N ASP A 39 19.69 1.25 14.59
CA ASP A 39 20.76 2.10 15.12
C ASP A 39 22.03 2.02 14.26
N LYS A 40 22.50 0.79 13.98
CA LYS A 40 23.66 0.56 13.10
C LYS A 40 23.48 1.12 11.69
N THR A 41 22.26 1.11 11.19
CA THR A 41 21.95 1.64 9.86
C THR A 41 21.91 3.16 9.89
N PHE A 42 21.35 3.74 10.96
CA PHE A 42 21.27 5.17 11.14
C PHE A 42 22.65 5.82 11.38
N ASP A 43 23.55 5.15 12.11
CA ASP A 43 24.93 5.61 12.33
C ASP A 43 25.75 5.79 11.02
N LYS A 44 25.32 5.14 9.94
CA LYS A 44 25.95 5.22 8.61
C LYS A 44 25.11 5.98 7.59
N VAL A 45 24.09 6.66 8.02
CA VAL A 45 23.24 7.46 7.14
C VAL A 45 24.04 8.62 6.53
N LYS A 46 23.79 8.86 5.24
CA LYS A 46 24.32 10.05 4.56
C LYS A 46 23.17 11.05 4.42
N ILE A 47 23.40 12.27 4.90
CA ILE A 47 22.42 13.35 4.82
C ILE A 47 22.85 14.30 3.71
N ASN A 48 21.98 14.50 2.71
CA ASN A 48 22.16 15.57 1.76
C ASN A 48 21.78 16.90 2.41
N LYS A 49 22.76 17.73 2.69
CA LYS A 49 22.56 19.01 3.39
C LYS A 49 21.72 20.01 2.59
N THR A 50 21.66 19.85 1.28
CA THR A 50 20.91 20.77 0.39
C THR A 50 19.43 20.41 0.32
N THR A 51 19.12 19.11 0.20
CA THR A 51 17.73 18.61 0.06
C THR A 51 17.13 18.13 1.37
N GLY A 52 17.95 17.89 2.42
CA GLY A 52 17.52 17.28 3.67
C GLY A 52 17.28 15.76 3.58
N GLU A 53 17.61 15.13 2.45
CA GLU A 53 17.36 13.70 2.23
C GLU A 53 18.32 12.83 3.05
N TYR A 54 17.77 11.75 3.62
CA TYR A 54 18.52 10.73 4.34
C TYR A 54 18.72 9.51 3.43
N LYS A 55 19.97 9.20 3.07
CA LYS A 55 20.31 8.02 2.28
C LYS A 55 20.89 6.92 3.15
N PHE A 56 20.13 5.84 3.30
CA PHE A 56 20.53 4.66 4.05
C PHE A 56 21.37 3.70 3.21
N SER A 57 22.27 2.94 3.86
CA SER A 57 23.00 1.84 3.21
C SER A 57 22.06 0.67 2.97
N GLY A 58 21.88 0.26 1.71
CA GLY A 58 21.05 -0.90 1.35
C GLY A 58 21.50 -2.19 2.03
N ASP A 59 22.82 -2.42 2.15
CA ASP A 59 23.39 -3.60 2.80
C ASP A 59 23.11 -3.67 4.30
N LEU A 60 23.07 -2.51 4.98
CA LEU A 60 22.73 -2.47 6.40
C LEU A 60 21.21 -2.57 6.60
N PHE A 61 20.44 -1.88 5.75
CA PHE A 61 18.99 -1.90 5.82
C PHE A 61 18.43 -3.31 5.57
N SER A 62 18.97 -4.07 4.61
CA SER A 62 18.56 -5.43 4.31
C SER A 62 18.77 -6.43 5.44
N LYS A 63 19.62 -6.09 6.44
CA LYS A 63 19.87 -6.91 7.63
C LYS A 63 18.85 -6.67 8.75
N ILE A 64 18.02 -5.64 8.64
CA ILE A 64 16.95 -5.39 9.61
C ILE A 64 15.90 -6.49 9.45
N PRO A 65 15.51 -7.21 10.53
CA PRO A 65 14.47 -8.23 10.43
C PRO A 65 13.16 -7.63 9.94
N SER A 66 12.61 -8.18 8.85
CA SER A 66 11.35 -7.76 8.27
C SER A 66 10.19 -8.30 9.10
N ARG A 67 9.58 -7.44 9.90
CA ARG A 67 8.40 -7.76 10.72
C ARG A 67 7.55 -6.51 10.91
N SER A 68 6.22 -6.63 10.76
CA SER A 68 5.34 -5.50 11.00
C SER A 68 5.42 -5.01 12.44
N ILE A 69 5.18 -3.74 12.65
CA ILE A 69 5.17 -3.12 13.99
C ILE A 69 4.09 -3.74 14.88
N ASP A 70 2.98 -4.17 14.30
CA ASP A 70 1.90 -4.86 15.01
C ASP A 70 2.43 -6.07 15.75
N TYR A 71 3.01 -7.03 15.03
CA TYR A 71 3.58 -8.25 15.62
C TYR A 71 4.86 -8.01 16.42
N ALA A 72 5.66 -7.03 16.03
CA ALA A 72 6.93 -6.76 16.69
C ALA A 72 6.73 -6.08 18.04
N VAL A 73 5.77 -5.17 18.14
CA VAL A 73 5.60 -4.24 19.26
C VAL A 73 4.16 -4.22 19.77
N MET A 74 3.18 -3.87 18.93
CA MET A 74 1.85 -3.47 19.38
C MET A 74 1.10 -4.57 20.10
N GLU A 75 1.15 -5.83 19.64
CA GLU A 75 0.55 -6.98 20.32
C GLU A 75 1.13 -7.26 21.71
N LYS A 76 2.30 -6.69 22.04
CA LYS A 76 3.00 -6.90 23.31
C LYS A 76 2.93 -5.69 24.24
N GLU A 77 2.64 -4.53 23.69
CA GLU A 77 2.53 -3.29 24.47
C GLU A 77 1.19 -3.29 25.22
N LYS A 78 1.28 -2.98 26.54
CA LYS A 78 0.09 -2.99 27.40
C LYS A 78 -0.54 -1.61 27.56
N ASN A 79 0.23 -0.54 27.27
CA ASN A 79 -0.23 0.83 27.39
C ASN A 79 -0.72 1.35 26.03
N ILE A 80 -1.67 0.65 25.43
CA ILE A 80 -2.33 1.07 24.19
C ILE A 80 -3.76 1.49 24.53
N TYR A 81 -4.15 2.65 24.02
CA TYR A 81 -5.51 3.12 24.06
C TYR A 81 -6.10 3.05 22.66
N LEU A 82 -7.32 2.57 22.58
CA LEU A 82 -8.11 2.53 21.36
C LEU A 82 -8.99 3.78 21.31
N TYR A 83 -8.99 4.45 20.17
CA TYR A 83 -9.92 5.52 19.87
C TYR A 83 -10.90 5.03 18.79
N PRO A 84 -12.19 4.84 19.11
CA PRO A 84 -13.18 4.48 18.11
C PRO A 84 -13.34 5.62 17.09
N PHE A 85 -13.24 5.29 15.82
CA PHE A 85 -13.43 6.23 14.73
C PHE A 85 -14.73 5.89 13.99
N ASP A 86 -15.70 6.77 14.07
CA ASP A 86 -17.00 6.66 13.41
C ASP A 86 -17.02 7.48 12.12
N GLY A 87 -16.20 7.09 11.17
CA GLY A 87 -16.07 7.76 9.89
C GLY A 87 -15.79 6.76 8.77
N GLN A 88 -15.85 7.23 7.53
CA GLN A 88 -15.42 6.43 6.38
C GLN A 88 -13.90 6.36 6.36
N TRP A 89 -13.36 5.16 6.40
CA TRP A 89 -11.93 4.90 6.27
C TRP A 89 -11.69 3.79 5.24
N ASN A 90 -10.67 3.99 4.41
CA ASN A 90 -10.23 2.99 3.45
C ASN A 90 -8.72 3.13 3.28
N ASP A 91 -7.98 2.05 3.37
CA ASP A 91 -6.52 2.01 3.22
C ASP A 91 -6.06 2.17 1.76
N ILE A 92 -6.99 2.13 0.82
CA ILE A 92 -6.72 2.23 -0.63
C ILE A 92 -5.66 1.21 -1.08
N GLY A 93 -5.66 0.04 -0.46
CA GLY A 93 -4.66 -1.01 -0.70
C GLY A 93 -4.88 -1.82 -1.98
N SER A 94 -5.96 -1.58 -2.72
CA SER A 94 -6.30 -2.32 -3.94
C SER A 94 -6.96 -1.44 -4.99
N TRP A 95 -6.93 -1.87 -6.25
CA TRP A 95 -7.65 -1.20 -7.32
C TRP A 95 -9.17 -1.26 -7.14
N ASP A 96 -9.70 -2.29 -6.46
CA ASP A 96 -11.11 -2.37 -6.11
C ASP A 96 -11.49 -1.24 -5.14
N SER A 97 -10.66 -0.98 -4.13
CA SER A 97 -10.86 0.14 -3.21
C SER A 97 -10.83 1.49 -3.91
N ILE A 98 -9.90 1.68 -4.84
CA ILE A 98 -9.83 2.89 -5.66
C ILE A 98 -11.09 3.03 -6.52
N ALA A 99 -11.52 1.95 -7.19
CA ALA A 99 -12.70 1.95 -8.03
C ALA A 99 -13.97 2.33 -7.25
N GLU A 100 -14.09 1.87 -6.00
CA GLU A 100 -15.21 2.21 -5.13
C GLU A 100 -15.22 3.70 -4.76
N ILE A 101 -14.07 4.29 -4.42
CA ILE A 101 -13.96 5.73 -4.10
C ILE A 101 -14.30 6.61 -5.31
N TYR A 102 -14.01 6.13 -6.51
CA TYR A 102 -14.21 6.89 -7.75
C TYR A 102 -15.47 6.50 -8.52
N LYS A 103 -16.35 5.65 -7.97
CA LYS A 103 -17.54 5.14 -8.67
C LYS A 103 -18.48 6.22 -9.20
N ASP A 104 -18.60 7.32 -8.45
CA ASP A 104 -19.49 8.43 -8.78
C ASP A 104 -18.78 9.57 -9.53
N LYS A 105 -17.49 9.40 -9.86
CA LYS A 105 -16.75 10.37 -10.64
C LYS A 105 -16.83 10.05 -12.13
N PRO A 106 -16.88 11.06 -13.00
CA PRO A 106 -16.89 10.85 -14.44
C PRO A 106 -15.63 10.06 -14.86
N SER A 107 -15.82 9.17 -15.82
CA SER A 107 -14.70 8.49 -16.47
C SER A 107 -13.76 9.48 -17.15
N ASP A 108 -12.51 9.10 -17.37
CA ASP A 108 -11.55 9.94 -18.10
C ASP A 108 -12.08 10.28 -19.49
N ASN A 109 -11.82 11.49 -19.98
CA ASN A 109 -12.28 11.99 -21.29
C ASN A 109 -11.84 11.13 -22.49
N LYS A 110 -10.93 10.18 -22.27
CA LYS A 110 -10.40 9.25 -23.29
C LYS A 110 -11.02 7.85 -23.20
N VAL A 111 -12.17 7.72 -22.53
CA VAL A 111 -12.86 6.43 -22.38
C VAL A 111 -14.14 6.44 -23.18
N VAL A 112 -14.31 5.42 -24.01
CA VAL A 112 -15.52 5.17 -24.79
C VAL A 112 -16.04 3.78 -24.44
N GLN A 113 -17.32 3.69 -24.08
CA GLN A 113 -17.95 2.43 -23.70
C GLN A 113 -19.22 2.20 -24.55
N VAL A 114 -19.32 1.02 -25.17
CA VAL A 114 -20.49 0.56 -25.93
C VAL A 114 -20.93 -0.76 -25.33
N ASP A 115 -22.20 -0.87 -24.94
CA ASP A 115 -22.76 -2.06 -24.27
C ASP A 115 -21.88 -2.54 -23.08
N SER A 116 -21.30 -1.59 -22.37
CA SER A 116 -20.29 -1.84 -21.31
C SER A 116 -20.67 -1.06 -20.06
N ASN A 117 -20.78 -1.77 -18.92
CA ASN A 117 -21.27 -1.18 -17.68
C ASN A 117 -20.39 -1.54 -16.49
N HIS A 118 -20.46 -0.72 -15.45
CA HIS A 118 -19.78 -0.97 -14.17
C HIS A 118 -18.26 -1.17 -14.26
N ASN A 119 -17.62 -0.66 -15.32
CA ASN A 119 -16.17 -0.71 -15.45
C ASN A 119 -15.54 0.51 -14.77
N PHE A 120 -14.43 0.28 -14.10
CA PHE A 120 -13.52 1.32 -13.64
C PHE A 120 -12.36 1.40 -14.62
N ILE A 121 -12.22 2.54 -15.31
CA ILE A 121 -11.20 2.71 -16.36
C ILE A 121 -10.41 3.97 -16.06
N ARG A 122 -9.10 3.83 -15.95
CA ARG A 122 -8.15 4.92 -15.77
C ARG A 122 -7.09 4.85 -16.87
N THR A 123 -6.89 5.94 -17.55
CA THR A 123 -5.87 6.09 -18.60
C THR A 123 -5.26 7.48 -18.56
N LYS A 124 -3.98 7.57 -18.78
CA LYS A 124 -3.25 8.85 -18.80
C LYS A 124 -3.18 9.43 -20.23
N THR A 125 -2.85 8.60 -21.19
CA THR A 125 -2.49 9.08 -22.53
C THR A 125 -3.31 8.43 -23.64
N ARG A 126 -3.64 7.15 -23.54
CA ARG A 126 -4.29 6.38 -24.58
C ARG A 126 -5.82 6.44 -24.48
N THR A 127 -6.49 6.36 -25.65
CA THR A 127 -7.93 6.17 -25.66
C THR A 127 -8.23 4.69 -25.39
N ILE A 128 -9.11 4.42 -24.46
CA ILE A 128 -9.59 3.08 -24.13
C ILE A 128 -11.04 2.96 -24.60
N ALA A 129 -11.30 1.99 -25.45
CA ALA A 129 -12.65 1.64 -25.88
C ALA A 129 -13.01 0.25 -25.37
N THR A 130 -14.21 0.11 -24.83
CA THR A 130 -14.73 -1.18 -24.37
C THR A 130 -16.07 -1.48 -25.02
N ILE A 131 -16.31 -2.74 -25.42
CA ILE A 131 -17.54 -3.19 -26.09
C ILE A 131 -17.96 -4.49 -25.44
N GLY A 132 -19.21 -4.56 -24.95
CA GLY A 132 -19.84 -5.78 -24.45
C GLY A 132 -19.17 -6.37 -23.20
N VAL A 133 -18.49 -5.54 -22.37
CA VAL A 133 -17.80 -6.00 -21.15
C VAL A 133 -18.31 -5.26 -19.93
N GLU A 134 -18.26 -5.93 -18.79
CA GLU A 134 -18.74 -5.38 -17.53
C GLU A 134 -17.88 -5.82 -16.34
N ASN A 135 -17.97 -5.04 -15.26
CA ASN A 135 -17.32 -5.32 -13.98
C ASN A 135 -15.79 -5.47 -14.08
N LEU A 136 -15.16 -4.67 -14.93
CA LEU A 136 -13.72 -4.65 -15.11
C LEU A 136 -13.07 -3.46 -14.39
N ILE A 137 -11.83 -3.67 -14.03
CA ILE A 137 -10.86 -2.65 -13.66
C ILE A 137 -9.81 -2.62 -14.77
N ILE A 138 -9.69 -1.49 -15.46
CA ILE A 138 -8.72 -1.25 -16.52
C ILE A 138 -7.89 -0.05 -16.11
N VAL A 139 -6.60 -0.28 -15.91
CA VAL A 139 -5.64 0.78 -15.55
C VAL A 139 -4.52 0.78 -16.57
N ASP A 140 -4.44 1.86 -17.31
CA ASP A 140 -3.45 2.04 -18.36
C ASP A 140 -2.41 3.07 -17.94
N SER A 141 -1.17 2.64 -17.83
CA SER A 141 0.00 3.44 -17.53
C SER A 141 0.94 3.53 -18.74
N ASP A 142 2.05 4.25 -18.60
CA ASP A 142 2.97 4.50 -19.72
C ASP A 142 3.59 3.20 -20.27
N ASN A 143 3.87 2.22 -19.41
CA ASN A 143 4.60 1.00 -19.74
C ASN A 143 3.78 -0.30 -19.57
N ALA A 144 2.60 -0.25 -18.97
CA ALA A 144 1.80 -1.45 -18.73
C ALA A 144 0.30 -1.14 -18.68
N THR A 145 -0.51 -2.10 -19.06
CA THR A 145 -1.97 -2.05 -18.91
C THR A 145 -2.42 -3.23 -18.05
N LEU A 146 -3.09 -2.93 -16.94
CA LEU A 146 -3.75 -3.92 -16.10
C LEU A 146 -5.21 -4.04 -16.54
N ILE A 147 -5.67 -5.26 -16.75
CA ILE A 147 -7.08 -5.59 -16.92
C ILE A 147 -7.42 -6.68 -15.91
N SER A 148 -8.35 -6.39 -15.03
CA SER A 148 -8.81 -7.31 -14.00
C SER A 148 -10.33 -7.30 -13.91
N LYS A 149 -10.93 -8.39 -13.51
CA LYS A 149 -12.29 -8.38 -13.02
C LYS A 149 -12.32 -7.71 -11.64
N LYS A 150 -13.38 -6.97 -11.33
CA LYS A 150 -13.63 -6.48 -9.96
C LYS A 150 -13.58 -7.66 -8.99
N ASP A 151 -13.23 -7.39 -7.74
CA ASP A 151 -13.02 -8.38 -6.66
C ASP A 151 -11.84 -9.35 -6.90
N HIS A 152 -10.97 -9.06 -7.88
CA HIS A 152 -9.78 -9.86 -8.18
C HIS A 152 -8.48 -9.05 -8.15
N SER A 153 -8.54 -7.74 -7.90
CA SER A 153 -7.36 -6.87 -7.96
C SER A 153 -6.31 -7.17 -6.87
N GLU A 154 -6.67 -7.88 -5.80
CA GLU A 154 -5.71 -8.38 -4.81
C GLU A 154 -4.65 -9.31 -5.41
N LYS A 155 -4.98 -10.00 -6.54
CA LYS A 155 -4.05 -10.89 -7.26
C LYS A 155 -3.01 -10.16 -8.09
N VAL A 156 -3.03 -8.82 -8.13
CA VAL A 156 -2.00 -8.03 -8.82
C VAL A 156 -0.60 -8.37 -8.30
N LYS A 157 -0.46 -8.67 -7.00
CA LYS A 157 0.83 -9.12 -6.43
C LYS A 157 1.36 -10.39 -7.08
N GLU A 158 0.49 -11.32 -7.47
CA GLU A 158 0.89 -12.54 -8.17
C GLU A 158 1.39 -12.23 -9.58
N VAL A 159 0.73 -11.28 -10.27
CA VAL A 159 1.16 -10.81 -11.59
C VAL A 159 2.54 -10.18 -11.50
N VAL A 160 2.76 -9.25 -10.55
CA VAL A 160 4.07 -8.63 -10.33
C VAL A 160 5.15 -9.68 -10.07
N ASN A 161 4.88 -10.67 -9.22
CA ASN A 161 5.82 -11.77 -8.97
C ASN A 161 6.15 -12.58 -10.25
N GLN A 162 5.18 -12.78 -11.14
CA GLN A 162 5.41 -13.45 -12.41
C GLN A 162 6.24 -12.58 -13.37
N LEU A 163 6.00 -11.26 -13.43
CA LEU A 163 6.81 -10.33 -14.22
C LEU A 163 8.27 -10.36 -13.75
N ILE A 164 8.51 -10.31 -12.45
CA ILE A 164 9.86 -10.40 -11.86
C ILE A 164 10.53 -11.72 -12.24
N LYS A 165 9.84 -12.85 -12.11
CA LYS A 165 10.36 -14.17 -12.49
C LYS A 165 10.71 -14.25 -13.98
N LYS A 166 9.90 -13.64 -14.83
CA LYS A 166 10.13 -13.58 -16.28
C LYS A 166 11.10 -12.48 -16.70
N ARG A 167 11.66 -11.72 -15.75
CA ARG A 167 12.62 -10.62 -15.96
C ARG A 167 12.06 -9.46 -16.80
N PHE A 168 10.75 -9.22 -16.75
CA PHE A 168 10.19 -8.00 -17.31
C PHE A 168 10.60 -6.80 -16.46
N THR A 169 10.93 -5.69 -17.11
CA THR A 169 11.36 -4.43 -16.43
C THR A 169 10.24 -3.85 -15.59
N GLU A 170 9.01 -3.95 -16.05
CA GLU A 170 7.78 -3.47 -15.42
C GLU A 170 7.52 -4.10 -14.04
N GLY A 171 8.10 -5.25 -13.75
CA GLY A 171 8.05 -5.85 -12.43
C GLY A 171 8.96 -5.19 -11.39
N LYS A 172 9.87 -4.30 -11.80
CA LYS A 172 10.88 -3.67 -10.94
C LYS A 172 10.86 -2.15 -10.98
N GLU A 173 10.34 -1.57 -12.06
CA GLU A 173 10.31 -0.14 -12.25
C GLU A 173 9.05 0.44 -11.62
N HIS A 174 9.27 1.33 -10.66
CA HIS A 174 8.25 2.31 -10.30
C HIS A 174 8.53 3.55 -11.13
N SER A 175 7.59 3.94 -11.98
CA SER A 175 7.67 5.25 -12.62
C SER A 175 7.52 6.30 -11.52
N PHE A 176 8.63 6.88 -11.09
CA PHE A 176 8.62 8.06 -10.24
C PHE A 176 8.31 9.27 -11.13
N GLU A 177 7.05 9.54 -11.35
CA GLU A 177 6.57 10.84 -11.76
C GLU A 177 5.58 11.32 -10.69
N TYR A 178 6.08 12.17 -9.81
CA TYR A 178 5.27 13.03 -8.96
C TYR A 178 4.93 14.32 -9.68
#